data_79293aa62ced1fe585b39748889ec194
#
_entry.id   79293aa62ced1fe585b39748889ec194
#
_cell.length_a   1.000
_cell.length_b   1.000
_cell.length_c   1.000
_cell.angle_alpha   90.00
_cell.angle_beta   90.00
_cell.angle_gamma   90.00
#
_symmetry.space_group_name_H-M   'P 1'
#
loop_
_entity.id
_entity.type
_entity.pdbx_description
1 polymer ?
#
loop_
_entity_poly.entity_id
_entity_poly.type
_entity_poly.pdbx_seq_one_letter_code
_entity_poly.pdbx_strand_id
1 'polypeptide(L)'
;MIKTFGKRILAMVVASAVVAGVTMTYGIPNIKYKEIKSSEPVVMTVNGDPVHADELRAYLKYNKMSMENMLSYYGMDDSIWSDPSMGSMMVQQLFQAASQQAIEVRVVNQEFKNLGLKLTRAESEEAEQRKEDDVALLGDQEAFQSWLDSIGYTKDIYNNTIAISAYASAIQDAYYGDNGTKTNTQAIMDKFNETYLCAKHILVKSIDNSYNPLTGDTLTAAQNKANEALEKANAGEDFDTLIAQYNEDPGMEMYPEGYVFTEGDMVDEFYQGTKALEPGQTSTSLVESSYGWHIIQREPLTEDQLTDDIKEVLIQQITGKTFMDEITELMDAADVEYTEDYGEATYDNLMKLLGEETTESTETTTE
;
A
#
# COMPACT_ATOMS: atom_id res chain seq x y z
N MET A 1 20.93 4.21 -7.95
CA MET A 1 19.60 4.63 -8.37
C MET A 1 18.76 3.47 -8.97
N ILE A 2 19.35 2.35 -9.37
CA ILE A 2 18.67 1.19 -9.99
C ILE A 2 18.03 0.25 -8.95
N LYS A 3 18.50 0.23 -7.69
CA LYS A 3 17.95 -0.64 -6.62
C LYS A 3 16.59 -0.20 -6.04
N THR A 4 16.12 1.00 -6.37
CA THR A 4 14.86 1.56 -5.83
C THR A 4 13.66 1.38 -6.77
N PHE A 5 13.87 1.04 -8.03
CA PHE A 5 12.78 0.88 -9.01
C PHE A 5 12.04 -0.48 -8.89
N GLY A 6 12.77 -1.55 -8.55
CA GLY A 6 12.18 -2.88 -8.40
C GLY A 6 11.22 -3.03 -7.20
N LYS A 7 11.42 -2.21 -6.15
CA LYS A 7 10.58 -2.28 -4.93
C LYS A 7 9.20 -1.62 -5.06
N ARG A 8 8.94 -0.82 -6.10
CA ARG A 8 7.67 -0.10 -6.28
C ARG A 8 6.63 -0.79 -7.16
N ILE A 9 7.03 -1.80 -7.94
CA ILE A 9 6.11 -2.56 -8.81
C ILE A 9 5.33 -3.60 -8.01
N LEU A 10 5.88 -4.09 -6.90
CA LEU A 10 5.23 -5.08 -6.03
C LEU A 10 4.05 -4.50 -5.22
N ALA A 11 4.04 -3.18 -4.98
CA ALA A 11 3.01 -2.50 -4.19
C ALA A 11 1.63 -2.36 -4.87
N MET A 12 1.48 -2.71 -6.15
CA MET A 12 0.21 -2.57 -6.86
C MET A 12 -0.75 -3.76 -6.71
N VAL A 13 -0.30 -4.89 -6.17
CA VAL A 13 -1.17 -6.07 -5.96
C VAL A 13 -1.84 -6.08 -4.58
N VAL A 14 -1.34 -5.30 -3.62
CA VAL A 14 -1.79 -5.30 -2.22
C VAL A 14 -2.60 -4.05 -1.81
N ALA A 15 -2.79 -3.05 -2.64
CA ALA A 15 -3.52 -1.84 -2.26
C ALA A 15 -5.05 -1.97 -2.42
N SER A 16 -5.69 -2.37 -1.40
CA SER A 16 -6.82 -1.93 -0.58
C SER A 16 -8.06 -1.28 -1.19
N ALA A 17 -9.20 -1.62 -0.69
CA ALA A 17 -10.20 -0.66 -0.20
C ALA A 17 -11.20 -1.36 0.73
N VAL A 18 -11.34 -0.85 1.93
CA VAL A 18 -12.44 -1.17 2.84
C VAL A 18 -13.67 -0.43 2.37
N VAL A 19 -14.74 -1.14 2.00
CA VAL A 19 -16.10 -0.61 1.90
C VAL A 19 -17.07 -1.59 2.56
N ALA A 20 -17.84 -1.05 3.49
CA ALA A 20 -18.77 -1.79 4.33
C ALA A 20 -20.07 -2.17 3.61
N GLY A 21 -20.45 -3.43 3.76
CA GLY A 21 -21.80 -3.89 4.05
C GLY A 21 -22.83 -4.07 2.96
N VAL A 22 -22.96 -5.29 2.45
CA VAL A 22 -24.28 -5.91 2.17
C VAL A 22 -24.19 -7.41 2.44
N THR A 23 -24.95 -7.91 3.40
CA THR A 23 -25.05 -9.33 3.72
C THR A 23 -26.02 -10.04 2.78
N MET A 24 -25.50 -10.86 1.86
CA MET A 24 -26.28 -11.93 1.23
C MET A 24 -25.82 -13.29 1.77
N THR A 25 -26.79 -14.10 2.19
CA THR A 25 -26.58 -15.43 2.73
C THR A 25 -26.30 -16.42 1.59
N TYR A 26 -25.02 -16.54 1.23
CA TYR A 26 -24.50 -17.68 0.48
C TYR A 26 -23.63 -18.54 1.41
N GLY A 27 -23.44 -19.83 1.08
CA GLY A 27 -22.56 -20.71 1.86
C GLY A 27 -21.16 -20.10 1.99
N ILE A 28 -20.40 -20.54 3.01
CA ILE A 28 -19.06 -20.03 3.26
C ILE A 28 -18.24 -20.09 1.97
N PRO A 29 -17.73 -18.96 1.45
CA PRO A 29 -16.90 -18.97 0.25
C PRO A 29 -15.69 -19.88 0.44
N ASN A 30 -15.34 -20.64 -0.58
CA ASN A 30 -14.21 -21.56 -0.52
C ASN A 30 -13.03 -20.97 -1.31
N ILE A 31 -12.47 -19.89 -0.78
CA ILE A 31 -11.27 -19.26 -1.35
C ILE A 31 -10.08 -20.17 -1.10
N LYS A 32 -9.50 -20.71 -2.17
CA LYS A 32 -8.33 -21.59 -2.11
C LYS A 32 -7.48 -21.43 -3.36
N TYR A 33 -6.18 -21.39 -3.15
CA TYR A 33 -5.24 -21.61 -4.22
C TYR A 33 -5.47 -22.97 -4.87
N LYS A 34 -5.48 -22.98 -6.20
CA LYS A 34 -5.56 -24.19 -7.00
C LYS A 34 -4.32 -24.27 -7.89
N GLU A 35 -3.66 -25.42 -7.87
CA GLU A 35 -2.63 -25.72 -8.86
C GLU A 35 -3.20 -25.59 -10.27
N ILE A 36 -2.54 -24.80 -11.10
CA ILE A 36 -2.92 -24.62 -12.50
C ILE A 36 -2.62 -25.91 -13.26
N LYS A 37 -3.67 -26.57 -13.71
CA LYS A 37 -3.54 -27.77 -14.55
C LYS A 37 -3.41 -27.32 -16.00
N SER A 38 -2.26 -27.55 -16.57
CA SER A 38 -1.96 -27.23 -17.97
C SER A 38 -1.40 -28.44 -18.71
N SER A 39 -1.61 -28.46 -20.02
CA SER A 39 -0.92 -29.39 -20.96
C SER A 39 0.32 -28.76 -21.59
N GLU A 40 0.55 -27.47 -21.32
CA GLU A 40 1.73 -26.75 -21.78
C GLU A 40 2.97 -27.11 -20.96
N PRO A 41 4.18 -26.94 -21.51
CA PRO A 41 5.42 -27.27 -20.83
C PRO A 41 5.55 -26.54 -19.46
N VAL A 42 6.25 -27.19 -18.55
CA VAL A 42 6.74 -26.53 -17.33
C VAL A 42 7.93 -25.68 -17.73
N VAL A 43 7.85 -24.37 -17.49
CA VAL A 43 8.90 -23.40 -17.81
C VAL A 43 9.82 -23.10 -16.65
N MET A 44 9.32 -23.25 -15.41
CA MET A 44 10.12 -23.14 -14.20
C MET A 44 9.47 -23.90 -13.05
N THR A 45 10.24 -24.16 -12.00
CA THR A 45 9.72 -24.66 -10.72
C THR A 45 10.15 -23.75 -9.58
N VAL A 46 9.35 -23.71 -8.52
CA VAL A 46 9.65 -22.96 -7.29
C VAL A 46 9.49 -23.90 -6.10
N ASN A 47 10.57 -24.26 -5.45
CA ASN A 47 10.61 -25.31 -4.41
C ASN A 47 9.93 -26.62 -4.90
N GLY A 48 10.09 -26.94 -6.18
CA GLY A 48 9.50 -28.10 -6.83
C GLY A 48 8.05 -27.92 -7.34
N ASP A 49 7.35 -26.85 -7.01
CA ASP A 49 6.00 -26.55 -7.53
C ASP A 49 6.11 -26.01 -8.97
N PRO A 50 5.43 -26.62 -9.97
CA PRO A 50 5.58 -26.23 -11.36
C PRO A 50 4.88 -24.92 -11.71
N VAL A 51 5.47 -24.17 -12.64
CA VAL A 51 4.86 -23.04 -13.38
C VAL A 51 4.85 -23.43 -14.86
N HIS A 52 3.68 -23.45 -15.46
CA HIS A 52 3.50 -23.80 -16.87
C HIS A 52 3.58 -22.56 -17.78
N ALA A 53 3.84 -22.81 -19.07
CA ALA A 53 4.04 -21.73 -20.04
C ALA A 53 2.80 -20.82 -20.20
N ASP A 54 1.59 -21.35 -20.10
CA ASP A 54 0.35 -20.57 -20.14
C ASP A 54 0.19 -19.66 -18.92
N GLU A 55 0.61 -20.10 -17.75
CA GLU A 55 0.62 -19.26 -16.54
C GLU A 55 1.67 -18.14 -16.65
N LEU A 56 2.90 -18.46 -17.06
CA LEU A 56 3.93 -17.44 -17.29
C LEU A 56 3.50 -16.44 -18.37
N ARG A 57 2.88 -16.91 -19.44
CA ARG A 57 2.31 -16.07 -20.51
C ARG A 57 1.28 -15.07 -19.96
N ALA A 58 0.42 -15.51 -19.05
CA ALA A 58 -0.56 -14.63 -18.41
C ALA A 58 0.14 -13.52 -17.62
N TYR A 59 1.16 -13.86 -16.83
CA TYR A 59 1.95 -12.87 -16.09
C TYR A 59 2.74 -11.93 -17.02
N LEU A 60 3.31 -12.45 -18.11
CA LEU A 60 3.97 -11.61 -19.11
C LEU A 60 2.98 -10.61 -19.75
N LYS A 61 1.79 -11.06 -20.17
CA LYS A 61 0.76 -10.18 -20.75
C LYS A 61 0.32 -9.10 -19.80
N TYR A 62 0.00 -9.46 -18.57
CA TYR A 62 -0.43 -8.51 -17.53
C TYR A 62 0.66 -7.47 -17.24
N ASN A 63 1.88 -7.90 -17.00
CA ASN A 63 2.99 -6.99 -16.71
C ASN A 63 3.34 -6.12 -17.92
N LYS A 64 3.29 -6.67 -19.17
CA LYS A 64 3.48 -5.91 -20.41
C LYS A 64 2.46 -4.79 -20.52
N MET A 65 1.18 -5.08 -20.36
CA MET A 65 0.10 -4.09 -20.37
C MET A 65 0.31 -3.01 -19.30
N SER A 66 0.69 -3.39 -18.09
CA SER A 66 0.96 -2.44 -17.00
C SER A 66 2.13 -1.51 -17.32
N MET A 67 3.21 -2.06 -17.91
CA MET A 67 4.37 -1.27 -18.36
C MET A 67 4.00 -0.34 -19.51
N GLU A 68 3.21 -0.79 -20.48
CA GLU A 68 2.72 0.02 -21.61
C GLU A 68 1.83 1.17 -21.17
N ASN A 69 0.93 0.94 -20.21
CA ASN A 69 0.11 1.99 -19.62
C ASN A 69 0.98 3.07 -18.95
N MET A 70 2.02 2.66 -18.23
CA MET A 70 2.96 3.59 -17.62
C MET A 70 3.76 4.37 -18.67
N LEU A 71 4.26 3.69 -19.72
CA LEU A 71 5.03 4.30 -20.81
C LEU A 71 4.18 5.29 -21.62
N SER A 72 2.92 4.94 -21.88
CA SER A 72 1.95 5.82 -22.57
C SER A 72 1.74 7.14 -21.82
N TYR A 73 1.73 7.12 -20.48
CA TYR A 73 1.68 8.35 -19.68
C TYR A 73 2.89 9.29 -19.94
N TYR A 74 4.04 8.71 -20.30
CA TYR A 74 5.24 9.45 -20.67
C TYR A 74 5.35 9.70 -22.20
N GLY A 75 4.30 9.39 -22.98
CA GLY A 75 4.25 9.60 -24.44
C GLY A 75 5.07 8.60 -25.24
N MET A 76 5.41 7.45 -24.67
CA MET A 76 6.06 6.34 -25.36
C MET A 76 5.00 5.31 -25.82
N ASP A 77 5.25 4.67 -26.94
CA ASP A 77 4.39 3.64 -27.52
C ASP A 77 5.05 2.25 -27.48
N ASP A 78 4.36 1.26 -27.98
CA ASP A 78 4.77 -0.14 -27.97
C ASP A 78 5.99 -0.46 -28.87
N SER A 79 6.42 0.49 -29.72
CA SER A 79 7.66 0.35 -30.51
C SER A 79 8.90 0.20 -29.64
N ILE A 80 8.83 0.60 -28.37
CA ILE A 80 9.92 0.47 -27.40
C ILE A 80 10.38 -0.98 -27.21
N TRP A 81 9.49 -1.95 -27.36
CA TRP A 81 9.83 -3.36 -27.18
C TRP A 81 10.81 -3.88 -28.22
N SER A 82 10.80 -3.30 -29.44
CA SER A 82 11.73 -3.60 -30.52
C SER A 82 12.87 -2.59 -30.68
N ASP A 83 12.95 -1.59 -29.80
CA ASP A 83 14.02 -0.57 -29.83
C ASP A 83 15.39 -1.22 -29.55
N PRO A 84 16.40 -1.02 -30.40
CA PRO A 84 17.71 -1.65 -30.25
C PRO A 84 18.46 -1.25 -28.97
N SER A 85 18.13 -0.10 -28.37
CA SER A 85 18.82 0.42 -27.18
C SER A 85 18.10 0.14 -25.88
N MET A 86 16.76 0.21 -25.87
CA MET A 86 15.94 0.05 -24.66
C MET A 86 15.15 -1.25 -24.65
N GLY A 87 14.77 -1.80 -25.81
CA GLY A 87 13.90 -2.96 -25.90
C GLY A 87 14.44 -4.18 -25.17
N SER A 88 15.73 -4.50 -25.33
CA SER A 88 16.34 -5.65 -24.62
C SER A 88 16.24 -5.51 -23.09
N MET A 89 16.46 -4.30 -22.56
CA MET A 89 16.34 -4.04 -21.12
C MET A 89 14.89 -4.17 -20.67
N MET A 90 13.95 -3.65 -21.45
CA MET A 90 12.51 -3.71 -21.14
C MET A 90 12.01 -5.16 -21.15
N VAL A 91 12.44 -5.96 -22.12
CA VAL A 91 12.09 -7.39 -22.18
C VAL A 91 12.67 -8.15 -20.98
N GLN A 92 13.93 -7.89 -20.59
CA GLN A 92 14.52 -8.50 -19.39
C GLN A 92 13.74 -8.15 -18.12
N GLN A 93 13.36 -6.87 -17.96
CA GLN A 93 12.55 -6.44 -16.82
C GLN A 93 11.17 -7.10 -16.80
N LEU A 94 10.55 -7.29 -17.98
CA LEU A 94 9.27 -7.95 -18.11
C LEU A 94 9.34 -9.43 -17.69
N PHE A 95 10.34 -10.17 -18.19
CA PHE A 95 10.57 -11.56 -17.78
C PHE A 95 10.85 -11.68 -16.28
N GLN A 96 11.67 -10.77 -15.74
CA GLN A 96 11.95 -10.72 -14.31
C GLN A 96 10.67 -10.48 -13.50
N ALA A 97 9.83 -9.50 -13.88
CA ALA A 97 8.58 -9.21 -13.19
C ALA A 97 7.61 -10.39 -13.22
N ALA A 98 7.44 -11.03 -14.39
CA ALA A 98 6.56 -12.20 -14.53
C ALA A 98 7.06 -13.40 -13.70
N SER A 99 8.38 -13.64 -13.68
CA SER A 99 8.97 -14.71 -12.87
C SER A 99 8.85 -14.42 -11.38
N GLN A 100 9.10 -13.18 -10.94
CA GLN A 100 8.91 -12.78 -9.55
C GLN A 100 7.47 -12.97 -9.10
N GLN A 101 6.49 -12.63 -9.93
CA GLN A 101 5.07 -12.87 -9.64
C GLN A 101 4.78 -14.38 -9.49
N ALA A 102 5.33 -15.23 -10.35
CA ALA A 102 5.17 -16.68 -10.24
C ALA A 102 5.82 -17.23 -8.96
N ILE A 103 7.01 -16.73 -8.58
CA ILE A 103 7.72 -17.11 -7.35
C ILE A 103 6.89 -16.68 -6.13
N GLU A 104 6.42 -15.43 -6.08
CA GLU A 104 5.60 -14.90 -4.98
C GLU A 104 4.36 -15.75 -4.75
N VAL A 105 3.60 -16.05 -5.80
CA VAL A 105 2.41 -16.91 -5.74
C VAL A 105 2.71 -18.26 -5.09
N ARG A 106 3.84 -18.90 -5.44
CA ARG A 106 4.23 -20.19 -4.87
C ARG A 106 4.68 -20.07 -3.42
N VAL A 107 5.53 -19.09 -3.13
CA VAL A 107 6.12 -18.88 -1.80
C VAL A 107 5.04 -18.52 -0.78
N VAL A 108 4.13 -17.60 -1.10
CA VAL A 108 3.02 -17.23 -0.21
C VAL A 108 2.10 -18.42 0.04
N ASN A 109 1.74 -19.19 -0.99
CA ASN A 109 0.95 -20.41 -0.82
C ASN A 109 1.65 -21.47 0.04
N GLN A 110 2.95 -21.63 -0.10
CA GLN A 110 3.75 -22.58 0.67
C GLN A 110 3.86 -22.11 2.13
N GLU A 111 4.12 -20.82 2.37
CA GLU A 111 4.23 -20.27 3.73
C GLU A 111 2.89 -20.34 4.48
N PHE A 112 1.78 -20.02 3.81
CA PHE A 112 0.44 -20.20 4.39
C PHE A 112 0.20 -21.64 4.86
N LYS A 113 0.64 -22.63 4.07
CA LYS A 113 0.56 -24.05 4.44
C LYS A 113 1.53 -24.44 5.55
N ASN A 114 2.79 -23.92 5.49
CA ASN A 114 3.82 -24.20 6.49
C ASN A 114 3.40 -23.72 7.88
N LEU A 115 2.76 -22.56 7.94
CA LEU A 115 2.22 -22.01 9.18
C LEU A 115 0.91 -22.72 9.63
N GLY A 116 0.38 -23.65 8.82
CA GLY A 116 -0.86 -24.38 9.13
C GLY A 116 -2.10 -23.51 9.14
N LEU A 117 -2.07 -22.36 8.46
CA LEU A 117 -3.14 -21.37 8.45
C LEU A 117 -4.39 -21.87 7.70
N LYS A 118 -5.50 -21.24 8.02
CA LYS A 118 -6.78 -21.39 7.32
C LYS A 118 -7.46 -20.04 7.33
N LEU A 119 -7.99 -19.63 6.18
CA LEU A 119 -8.81 -18.43 6.13
C LEU A 119 -10.01 -18.55 7.05
N THR A 120 -10.24 -17.52 7.82
CA THR A 120 -11.48 -17.36 8.59
C THR A 120 -12.66 -17.14 7.65
N ARG A 121 -13.87 -17.15 8.21
CA ARG A 121 -15.06 -16.82 7.44
C ARG A 121 -15.02 -15.37 6.92
N ALA A 122 -14.60 -14.43 7.77
CA ALA A 122 -14.52 -13.02 7.41
C ALA A 122 -13.54 -12.78 6.26
N GLU A 123 -12.31 -13.32 6.34
CA GLU A 123 -11.31 -13.21 5.26
C GLU A 123 -11.79 -13.85 3.95
N SER A 124 -12.53 -14.96 4.04
CA SER A 124 -13.09 -15.61 2.85
C SER A 124 -14.24 -14.81 2.23
N GLU A 125 -15.09 -14.17 3.05
CA GLU A 125 -16.17 -13.28 2.60
C GLU A 125 -15.59 -12.01 1.98
N GLU A 126 -14.56 -11.42 2.55
CA GLU A 126 -13.84 -10.25 2.01
C GLU A 126 -13.20 -10.56 0.64
N ALA A 127 -12.51 -11.69 0.52
CA ALA A 127 -11.92 -12.14 -0.73
C ALA A 127 -12.98 -12.39 -1.83
N GLU A 128 -14.15 -12.90 -1.48
CA GLU A 128 -15.26 -13.05 -2.44
C GLU A 128 -15.87 -11.69 -2.82
N GLN A 129 -16.05 -10.79 -1.84
CA GLN A 129 -16.53 -9.44 -2.10
C GLN A 129 -15.62 -8.71 -3.09
N ARG A 130 -14.32 -8.83 -2.95
CA ARG A 130 -13.35 -8.23 -3.89
C ARG A 130 -13.58 -8.70 -5.33
N LYS A 131 -13.91 -9.98 -5.55
CA LYS A 131 -14.24 -10.48 -6.89
C LYS A 131 -15.51 -9.86 -7.45
N GLU A 132 -16.52 -9.64 -6.60
CA GLU A 132 -17.75 -8.97 -6.98
C GLU A 132 -17.50 -7.49 -7.32
N ASP A 133 -16.65 -6.82 -6.55
CA ASP A 133 -16.25 -5.42 -6.77
C ASP A 133 -15.47 -5.26 -8.07
N ASP A 134 -14.55 -6.17 -8.40
CA ASP A 134 -13.79 -6.16 -9.65
C ASP A 134 -14.74 -6.31 -10.87
N VAL A 135 -15.75 -7.19 -10.77
CA VAL A 135 -16.79 -7.32 -11.80
C VAL A 135 -17.61 -6.04 -11.91
N ALA A 136 -18.04 -5.46 -10.78
CA ALA A 136 -18.83 -4.25 -10.75
C ALA A 136 -18.07 -3.04 -11.32
N LEU A 137 -16.75 -2.95 -11.05
CA LEU A 137 -15.89 -1.89 -11.58
C LEU A 137 -15.79 -1.92 -13.11
N LEU A 138 -15.79 -3.11 -13.71
CA LEU A 138 -15.74 -3.31 -15.16
C LEU A 138 -17.12 -3.25 -15.82
N GLY A 139 -18.19 -3.28 -15.03
CA GLY A 139 -19.57 -3.13 -15.46
C GLY A 139 -20.42 -4.39 -15.30
N ASP A 140 -19.98 -5.50 -15.86
CA ASP A 140 -20.66 -6.80 -15.76
C ASP A 140 -19.71 -7.99 -15.99
N GLN A 141 -20.25 -9.20 -15.90
CA GLN A 141 -19.49 -10.44 -16.09
C GLN A 141 -18.91 -10.62 -17.49
N GLU A 142 -19.55 -10.07 -18.53
CA GLU A 142 -19.05 -10.16 -19.92
C GLU A 142 -17.84 -9.24 -20.09
N ALA A 143 -17.93 -8.01 -19.60
CA ALA A 143 -16.82 -7.07 -19.58
C ALA A 143 -15.65 -7.59 -18.76
N PHE A 144 -15.91 -8.17 -17.58
CA PHE A 144 -14.90 -8.81 -16.75
C PHE A 144 -14.22 -9.97 -17.48
N GLN A 145 -14.96 -10.86 -18.13
CA GLN A 145 -14.37 -11.94 -18.91
C GLN A 145 -13.53 -11.41 -20.07
N SER A 146 -14.03 -10.39 -20.80
CA SER A 146 -13.29 -9.75 -21.89
C SER A 146 -11.98 -9.14 -21.39
N TRP A 147 -11.99 -8.56 -20.20
CA TRP A 147 -10.76 -8.04 -19.57
C TRP A 147 -9.79 -9.18 -19.23
N LEU A 148 -10.24 -10.28 -18.60
CA LEU A 148 -9.39 -11.44 -18.32
C LEU A 148 -8.76 -11.98 -19.62
N ASP A 149 -9.54 -12.13 -20.70
CA ASP A 149 -9.06 -12.61 -21.99
C ASP A 149 -7.98 -11.67 -22.56
N SER A 150 -8.17 -10.35 -22.41
CA SER A 150 -7.21 -9.34 -22.91
C SER A 150 -5.84 -9.42 -22.24
N ILE A 151 -5.79 -9.76 -20.95
CA ILE A 151 -4.54 -9.95 -20.19
C ILE A 151 -4.05 -11.41 -20.18
N GLY A 152 -4.78 -12.31 -20.86
CA GLY A 152 -4.44 -13.74 -20.92
C GLY A 152 -4.68 -14.51 -19.62
N TYR A 153 -5.47 -13.96 -18.69
CA TYR A 153 -5.82 -14.66 -17.45
C TYR A 153 -6.95 -15.64 -17.67
N THR A 154 -6.78 -16.83 -17.13
CA THR A 154 -7.91 -17.73 -16.89
C THR A 154 -8.60 -17.37 -15.58
N LYS A 155 -9.83 -17.85 -15.39
CA LYS A 155 -10.52 -17.69 -14.10
C LYS A 155 -9.77 -18.32 -12.93
N ASP A 156 -9.04 -19.42 -13.17
CA ASP A 156 -8.25 -20.07 -12.12
C ASP A 156 -7.01 -19.25 -11.76
N ILE A 157 -6.31 -18.64 -12.72
CA ILE A 157 -5.21 -17.68 -12.44
C ILE A 157 -5.73 -16.50 -11.64
N TYR A 158 -6.82 -15.86 -12.08
CA TYR A 158 -7.44 -14.76 -11.36
C TYR A 158 -7.87 -15.16 -9.93
N ASN A 159 -8.55 -16.29 -9.76
CA ASN A 159 -8.95 -16.78 -8.44
C ASN A 159 -7.74 -17.06 -7.53
N ASN A 160 -6.63 -17.52 -8.11
CA ASN A 160 -5.39 -17.70 -7.36
C ASN A 160 -4.81 -16.37 -6.89
N THR A 161 -4.87 -15.31 -7.71
CA THR A 161 -4.43 -13.96 -7.29
C THR A 161 -5.21 -13.50 -6.06
N ILE A 162 -6.53 -13.67 -6.07
CA ILE A 162 -7.39 -13.35 -4.91
C ILE A 162 -7.03 -14.22 -3.69
N ALA A 163 -6.84 -15.52 -3.89
CA ALA A 163 -6.48 -16.42 -2.79
C ALA A 163 -5.12 -16.07 -2.17
N ILE A 164 -4.13 -15.77 -2.99
CA ILE A 164 -2.78 -15.38 -2.54
C ILE A 164 -2.80 -14.06 -1.78
N SER A 165 -3.59 -13.07 -2.21
CA SER A 165 -3.79 -11.83 -1.45
C SER A 165 -4.37 -12.09 -0.05
N ALA A 166 -5.40 -12.95 0.04
CA ALA A 166 -5.98 -13.34 1.34
C ALA A 166 -4.99 -14.14 2.19
N TYR A 167 -4.16 -15.00 1.58
CA TYR A 167 -3.12 -15.74 2.29
C TYR A 167 -2.03 -14.83 2.82
N ALA A 168 -1.60 -13.83 2.04
CA ALA A 168 -0.64 -12.84 2.49
C ALA A 168 -1.15 -12.07 3.71
N SER A 169 -2.42 -11.64 3.71
CA SER A 169 -3.05 -10.99 4.87
C SER A 169 -3.08 -11.90 6.10
N ALA A 170 -3.45 -13.18 5.93
CA ALA A 170 -3.45 -14.14 7.03
C ALA A 170 -2.04 -14.45 7.57
N ILE A 171 -1.00 -14.46 6.70
CA ILE A 171 0.40 -14.59 7.13
C ILE A 171 0.83 -13.35 7.89
N GLN A 172 0.46 -12.16 7.41
CA GLN A 172 0.76 -10.90 8.09
C GLN A 172 0.15 -10.86 9.50
N ASP A 173 -1.10 -11.33 9.65
CA ASP A 173 -1.73 -11.45 10.97
C ASP A 173 -1.03 -12.50 11.85
N ALA A 174 -0.64 -13.64 11.29
CA ALA A 174 0.13 -14.66 12.02
C ALA A 174 1.52 -14.16 12.47
N TYR A 175 2.09 -13.19 11.77
CA TYR A 175 3.37 -12.58 12.15
C TYR A 175 3.21 -11.43 13.14
N TYR A 176 2.16 -10.60 13.00
CA TYR A 176 2.07 -9.28 13.62
C TYR A 176 0.72 -8.98 14.29
N GLY A 177 -0.26 -9.89 14.22
CA GLY A 177 -1.56 -9.75 14.87
C GLY A 177 -1.49 -9.98 16.38
N ASP A 178 -2.64 -10.19 17.03
CA ASP A 178 -2.75 -10.29 18.50
C ASP A 178 -1.85 -11.35 19.12
N ASN A 179 -1.65 -12.47 18.43
CA ASN A 179 -0.77 -13.57 18.83
C ASN A 179 0.40 -13.75 17.86
N GLY A 180 0.82 -12.64 17.26
CA GLY A 180 1.85 -12.66 16.23
C GLY A 180 3.18 -13.25 16.70
N THR A 181 3.81 -14.03 15.81
CA THR A 181 5.05 -14.76 16.13
C THR A 181 6.29 -13.89 16.06
N LYS A 182 6.23 -12.73 15.38
CA LYS A 182 7.37 -11.79 15.23
C LYS A 182 7.22 -10.56 16.11
N THR A 183 6.02 -10.01 16.19
CA THR A 183 5.59 -9.03 17.19
C THR A 183 4.07 -9.16 17.32
N ASN A 184 3.45 -8.41 18.21
CA ASN A 184 2.01 -8.46 18.42
C ASN A 184 1.37 -7.08 18.50
N THR A 185 0.06 -7.02 18.39
CA THR A 185 -0.72 -5.79 18.42
C THR A 185 -0.38 -4.94 19.64
N GLN A 186 -0.23 -5.54 20.82
CA GLN A 186 0.10 -4.77 22.03
C GLN A 186 1.48 -4.09 21.93
N ALA A 187 2.50 -4.80 21.45
CA ALA A 187 3.85 -4.23 21.28
C ALA A 187 3.86 -3.11 20.24
N ILE A 188 3.04 -3.24 19.19
CA ILE A 188 2.88 -2.20 18.16
C ILE A 188 2.19 -0.98 18.78
N MET A 189 1.11 -1.17 19.55
CA MET A 189 0.42 -0.07 20.26
C MET A 189 1.31 0.60 21.31
N ASP A 190 2.11 -0.16 22.04
CA ASP A 190 3.08 0.39 23.00
C ASP A 190 4.10 1.29 22.26
N LYS A 191 4.60 0.81 21.12
CA LYS A 191 5.54 1.58 20.28
C LYS A 191 4.88 2.79 19.63
N PHE A 192 3.60 2.69 19.23
CA PHE A 192 2.81 3.81 18.74
C PHE A 192 2.70 4.92 19.78
N ASN A 193 2.32 4.57 21.00
CA ASN A 193 2.22 5.50 22.14
C ASN A 193 3.57 6.11 22.56
N GLU A 194 4.69 5.38 22.34
CA GLU A 194 6.03 5.88 22.59
C GLU A 194 6.47 6.90 21.53
N THR A 195 6.10 6.67 20.27
CA THR A 195 6.67 7.36 19.10
C THR A 195 5.81 8.52 18.62
N TYR A 196 4.48 8.39 18.70
CA TYR A 196 3.52 9.34 18.17
C TYR A 196 2.81 10.12 19.27
N LEU A 197 2.33 11.30 18.91
CA LEU A 197 1.46 12.14 19.71
C LEU A 197 0.18 12.41 18.94
N CYS A 198 -0.92 12.66 19.68
CA CYS A 198 -2.15 13.16 19.10
C CYS A 198 -2.54 14.47 19.80
N ALA A 199 -2.90 15.50 19.06
CA ALA A 199 -3.33 16.77 19.64
C ALA A 199 -4.36 17.52 18.77
N LYS A 200 -5.35 18.07 19.45
CA LYS A 200 -6.16 19.18 18.95
C LYS A 200 -5.51 20.50 19.36
N HIS A 201 -5.75 21.56 18.62
CA HIS A 201 -5.28 22.87 19.02
C HIS A 201 -6.15 24.02 18.55
N ILE A 202 -5.96 25.16 19.19
CA ILE A 202 -6.43 26.45 18.74
C ILE A 202 -5.20 27.26 18.35
N LEU A 203 -5.08 27.64 17.08
CA LEU A 203 -4.08 28.59 16.61
C LEU A 203 -4.69 29.97 16.49
N VAL A 204 -4.10 30.96 17.16
CA VAL A 204 -4.31 32.36 16.85
C VAL A 204 -3.05 32.90 16.19
N LYS A 205 -3.17 33.29 14.92
CA LYS A 205 -2.03 33.69 14.11
C LYS A 205 -1.41 35.02 14.56
N SER A 206 -0.09 35.06 14.59
CA SER A 206 0.72 36.30 14.73
C SER A 206 1.26 36.79 13.38
N ILE A 207 0.82 36.19 12.29
CA ILE A 207 1.20 36.50 10.90
C ILE A 207 -0.03 36.77 10.05
N ASP A 208 0.13 37.56 8.99
CA ASP A 208 -0.91 37.75 7.99
C ASP A 208 -0.94 36.63 6.93
N ASN A 209 -1.87 36.71 5.96
CA ASN A 209 -2.00 35.72 4.89
C ASN A 209 -0.80 35.68 3.92
N SER A 210 0.11 36.64 4.03
CA SER A 210 1.36 36.70 3.26
C SER A 210 2.56 36.28 4.10
N TYR A 211 2.32 35.69 5.27
CA TYR A 211 3.33 35.25 6.24
C TYR A 211 4.18 36.38 6.84
N ASN A 212 3.71 37.65 6.80
CA ASN A 212 4.40 38.75 7.47
C ASN A 212 3.92 38.85 8.92
N PRO A 213 4.80 39.17 9.88
CA PRO A 213 4.43 39.36 11.27
C PRO A 213 3.40 40.49 11.44
N LEU A 214 2.36 40.27 12.25
CA LEU A 214 1.44 41.30 12.69
C LEU A 214 2.19 42.32 13.55
N THR A 215 1.74 43.56 13.52
CA THR A 215 2.37 44.67 14.30
C THR A 215 1.32 45.60 14.93
N GLY A 216 1.71 46.35 15.94
CA GLY A 216 0.84 47.37 16.57
C GLY A 216 -0.45 46.79 17.10
N ASP A 217 -1.57 47.48 16.83
CA ASP A 217 -2.89 47.13 17.35
C ASP A 217 -3.40 45.75 16.89
N THR A 218 -3.01 45.31 15.66
CA THR A 218 -3.41 43.98 15.13
C THR A 218 -2.73 42.88 15.91
N LEU A 219 -1.44 42.97 16.21
CA LEU A 219 -0.74 42.02 17.05
C LEU A 219 -1.31 41.96 18.46
N THR A 220 -1.61 43.13 19.06
CA THR A 220 -2.20 43.23 20.39
C THR A 220 -3.57 42.56 20.41
N ALA A 221 -4.42 42.79 19.40
CA ALA A 221 -5.73 42.18 19.30
C ALA A 221 -5.63 40.63 19.16
N ALA A 222 -4.72 40.12 18.36
CA ALA A 222 -4.48 38.68 18.21
C ALA A 222 -4.01 38.07 19.55
N GLN A 223 -3.06 38.71 20.24
CA GLN A 223 -2.59 38.23 21.53
C GLN A 223 -3.70 38.20 22.60
N ASN A 224 -4.56 39.24 22.62
CA ASN A 224 -5.71 39.25 23.50
C ASN A 224 -6.70 38.15 23.20
N LYS A 225 -6.96 37.87 21.91
CA LYS A 225 -7.78 36.74 21.44
C LYS A 225 -7.21 35.39 21.92
N ALA A 226 -5.89 35.20 21.78
CA ALA A 226 -5.22 33.97 22.24
C ALA A 226 -5.34 33.81 23.77
N ASN A 227 -5.14 34.89 24.54
CA ASN A 227 -5.28 34.87 26.00
C ASN A 227 -6.73 34.57 26.43
N GLU A 228 -7.72 35.16 25.77
CA GLU A 228 -9.15 34.88 26.06
C GLU A 228 -9.46 33.38 25.80
N ALA A 229 -9.02 32.83 24.66
CA ALA A 229 -9.21 31.41 24.36
C ALA A 229 -8.54 30.50 25.40
N LEU A 230 -7.31 30.84 25.84
CA LEU A 230 -6.61 30.12 26.90
C LEU A 230 -7.33 30.17 28.23
N GLU A 231 -7.82 31.35 28.65
CA GLU A 231 -8.57 31.51 29.90
C GLU A 231 -9.83 30.65 29.91
N LYS A 232 -10.56 30.57 28.79
CA LYS A 232 -11.76 29.74 28.64
C LYS A 232 -11.43 28.27 28.66
N ALA A 233 -10.37 27.85 27.93
CA ALA A 233 -9.89 26.46 27.95
C ALA A 233 -9.49 26.04 29.37
N ASN A 234 -8.76 26.89 30.10
CA ASN A 234 -8.38 26.64 31.50
C ASN A 234 -9.56 26.67 32.46
N ALA A 235 -10.65 27.37 32.14
CA ALA A 235 -11.90 27.35 32.90
C ALA A 235 -12.73 26.06 32.64
N GLY A 236 -12.30 25.18 31.68
CA GLY A 236 -12.96 23.92 31.37
C GLY A 236 -14.11 24.07 30.38
N GLU A 237 -14.12 25.14 29.57
CA GLU A 237 -15.05 25.22 28.45
C GLU A 237 -14.72 24.10 27.41
N ASP A 238 -15.75 23.65 26.71
CA ASP A 238 -15.60 22.58 25.69
C ASP A 238 -14.61 22.98 24.60
N PHE A 239 -13.56 22.16 24.40
CA PHE A 239 -12.44 22.52 23.56
C PHE A 239 -12.79 22.55 22.06
N ASP A 240 -13.70 21.68 21.60
CA ASP A 240 -14.17 21.70 20.21
C ASP A 240 -15.01 22.94 19.91
N THR A 241 -15.80 23.42 20.90
CA THR A 241 -16.50 24.69 20.81
C THR A 241 -15.50 25.86 20.71
N LEU A 242 -14.42 25.81 21.48
CA LEU A 242 -13.38 26.86 21.45
C LEU A 242 -12.59 26.80 20.11
N ILE A 243 -12.33 25.63 19.57
CA ILE A 243 -11.74 25.47 18.20
C ILE A 243 -12.64 26.18 17.19
N ALA A 244 -13.93 25.87 17.17
CA ALA A 244 -14.89 26.50 16.26
C ALA A 244 -14.95 28.03 16.38
N GLN A 245 -14.69 28.59 17.57
CA GLN A 245 -14.79 30.03 17.86
C GLN A 245 -13.48 30.79 17.60
N TYR A 246 -12.34 30.21 17.92
CA TYR A 246 -11.06 30.92 17.99
C TYR A 246 -10.01 30.47 17.01
N ASN A 247 -10.09 29.19 16.52
CA ASN A 247 -9.04 28.61 15.72
C ASN A 247 -8.93 29.27 14.34
N GLU A 248 -7.70 29.47 13.91
CA GLU A 248 -7.33 30.02 12.58
C GLU A 248 -6.51 29.03 11.75
N ASP A 249 -6.33 27.79 12.23
CA ASP A 249 -5.75 26.70 11.44
C ASP A 249 -6.86 25.92 10.73
N PRO A 250 -6.93 25.98 9.37
CA PRO A 250 -7.95 25.26 8.61
C PRO A 250 -7.77 23.73 8.68
N GLY A 251 -6.59 23.24 9.06
CA GLY A 251 -6.31 21.81 9.13
C GLY A 251 -7.16 21.10 10.19
N MET A 252 -7.56 21.76 11.28
CA MET A 252 -8.42 21.14 12.29
C MET A 252 -9.83 20.78 11.78
N GLU A 253 -10.29 21.39 10.68
CA GLU A 253 -11.56 20.97 10.03
C GLU A 253 -11.42 19.59 9.37
N MET A 254 -10.23 19.25 8.88
CA MET A 254 -9.93 17.96 8.24
C MET A 254 -9.57 16.87 9.27
N TYR A 255 -9.06 17.28 10.43
CA TYR A 255 -8.60 16.38 11.48
C TYR A 255 -9.34 16.66 12.82
N PRO A 256 -10.66 16.45 12.87
CA PRO A 256 -11.46 16.80 14.07
C PRO A 256 -11.07 16.01 15.32
N GLU A 257 -10.48 14.82 15.16
CA GLU A 257 -9.98 13.99 16.26
C GLU A 257 -8.54 14.35 16.69
N GLY A 258 -7.94 15.34 16.05
CA GLY A 258 -6.57 15.78 16.27
C GLY A 258 -5.59 15.30 15.23
N TYR A 259 -4.46 15.97 15.17
CA TYR A 259 -3.31 15.54 14.37
C TYR A 259 -2.59 14.39 15.06
N VAL A 260 -2.26 13.34 14.32
CA VAL A 260 -1.34 12.29 14.75
C VAL A 260 0.01 12.57 14.09
N PHE A 261 1.06 12.71 14.89
CA PHE A 261 2.37 13.16 14.42
C PHE A 261 3.52 12.63 15.29
N THR A 262 4.73 12.65 14.74
CA THR A 262 5.97 12.36 15.44
C THR A 262 6.94 13.55 15.38
N GLU A 263 8.12 13.38 15.96
CA GLU A 263 9.15 14.42 15.97
C GLU A 263 9.57 14.80 14.55
N GLY A 264 9.50 16.08 14.22
CA GLY A 264 9.83 16.63 12.91
C GLY A 264 8.63 16.83 11.97
N ASP A 265 7.45 16.29 12.27
CA ASP A 265 6.25 16.50 11.46
C ASP A 265 5.61 17.88 11.70
N MET A 266 5.77 18.40 12.91
CA MET A 266 5.28 19.70 13.34
C MET A 266 6.43 20.64 13.71
N VAL A 267 6.13 21.94 13.84
CA VAL A 267 7.12 22.90 14.40
C VAL A 267 7.51 22.47 15.81
N ASP A 268 8.78 22.65 16.14
CA ASP A 268 9.35 22.10 17.38
C ASP A 268 8.62 22.58 18.63
N GLU A 269 8.21 23.84 18.68
CA GLU A 269 7.46 24.41 19.82
C GLU A 269 6.13 23.70 20.04
N PHE A 270 5.42 23.36 18.95
CA PHE A 270 4.16 22.61 19.02
C PHE A 270 4.40 21.18 19.48
N TYR A 271 5.40 20.49 18.90
CA TYR A 271 5.77 19.15 19.30
C TYR A 271 6.15 19.08 20.78
N GLN A 272 7.05 19.95 21.24
CA GLN A 272 7.48 19.98 22.64
C GLN A 272 6.33 20.39 23.59
N GLY A 273 5.51 21.33 23.16
CA GLY A 273 4.31 21.73 23.91
C GLY A 273 3.34 20.58 24.10
N THR A 274 3.09 19.78 23.06
CA THR A 274 2.24 18.58 23.14
C THR A 274 2.87 17.50 24.00
N LYS A 275 4.17 17.25 23.82
CA LYS A 275 4.94 16.21 24.55
C LYS A 275 4.97 16.45 26.05
N ALA A 276 4.93 17.70 26.47
CA ALA A 276 4.93 18.08 27.89
C ALA A 276 3.57 17.84 28.59
N LEU A 277 2.51 17.56 27.84
CA LEU A 277 1.18 17.29 28.38
C LEU A 277 0.96 15.78 28.54
N GLU A 278 0.16 15.39 29.53
CA GLU A 278 -0.41 14.06 29.59
C GLU A 278 -1.61 13.95 28.65
N PRO A 279 -1.97 12.75 28.13
CA PRO A 279 -3.18 12.56 27.34
C PRO A 279 -4.43 13.07 28.09
N GLY A 280 -5.26 13.86 27.40
CA GLY A 280 -6.44 14.54 27.97
C GLY A 280 -6.13 15.89 28.62
N GLN A 281 -4.86 16.32 28.69
CA GLN A 281 -4.51 17.61 29.26
C GLN A 281 -4.50 18.73 28.21
N THR A 282 -4.92 19.93 28.65
CA THR A 282 -4.79 21.15 27.86
C THR A 282 -3.64 22.01 28.40
N SER A 283 -2.90 22.68 27.49
CA SER A 283 -1.82 23.59 27.88
C SER A 283 -2.34 24.72 28.79
N THR A 284 -1.62 24.96 29.87
CA THR A 284 -1.97 26.04 30.84
C THR A 284 -1.38 27.39 30.47
N SER A 285 -0.56 27.44 29.44
CA SER A 285 0.05 28.65 28.88
C SER A 285 0.03 28.59 27.36
N LEU A 286 0.13 29.72 26.69
CA LEU A 286 0.30 29.80 25.25
C LEU A 286 1.64 29.19 24.84
N VAL A 287 1.60 28.36 23.79
CA VAL A 287 2.79 27.84 23.11
C VAL A 287 3.02 28.71 21.88
N GLU A 288 4.12 29.46 21.87
CA GLU A 288 4.44 30.40 20.78
C GLU A 288 5.29 29.71 19.72
N SER A 289 4.89 29.88 18.46
CA SER A 289 5.63 29.41 17.27
C SER A 289 5.76 30.54 16.24
N SER A 290 6.41 30.23 15.12
CA SER A 290 6.50 31.15 13.98
C SER A 290 5.15 31.50 13.34
N TYR A 291 4.10 30.72 13.60
CA TYR A 291 2.74 30.93 13.08
C TYR A 291 1.86 31.78 14.02
N GLY A 292 2.15 31.74 15.31
CA GLY A 292 1.35 32.42 16.34
C GLY A 292 1.34 31.67 17.66
N TRP A 293 0.24 31.82 18.38
CA TRP A 293 0.02 31.23 19.70
C TRP A 293 -0.93 30.02 19.57
N HIS A 294 -0.49 28.90 20.15
CA HIS A 294 -1.26 27.66 20.22
C HIS A 294 -1.76 27.43 21.64
N ILE A 295 -3.00 27.03 21.77
CA ILE A 295 -3.54 26.33 22.94
C ILE A 295 -3.69 24.89 22.50
N ILE A 296 -3.01 23.97 23.17
CA ILE A 296 -2.89 22.58 22.77
C ILE A 296 -3.64 21.70 23.75
N GLN A 297 -4.48 20.81 23.25
CA GLN A 297 -5.05 19.71 24.00
C GLN A 297 -4.46 18.41 23.46
N ARG A 298 -3.69 17.71 24.30
CA ARG A 298 -3.15 16.40 23.94
C ARG A 298 -4.27 15.37 24.05
N GLU A 299 -4.51 14.66 22.96
CA GLU A 299 -5.49 13.57 22.91
C GLU A 299 -4.80 12.21 23.15
N PRO A 300 -5.50 11.21 23.71
CA PRO A 300 -5.00 9.85 23.74
C PRO A 300 -4.95 9.31 22.30
N LEU A 301 -3.91 8.55 22.00
CA LEU A 301 -3.85 7.76 20.75
C LEU A 301 -4.82 6.59 20.83
N THR A 302 -5.50 6.30 19.74
CA THR A 302 -6.47 5.21 19.62
C THR A 302 -6.04 4.22 18.52
N GLU A 303 -6.56 3.01 18.56
CA GLU A 303 -6.27 2.00 17.55
C GLU A 303 -6.73 2.42 16.14
N ASP A 304 -7.84 3.15 16.04
CA ASP A 304 -8.36 3.67 14.75
C ASP A 304 -7.40 4.68 14.09
N GLN A 305 -6.50 5.28 14.85
CA GLN A 305 -5.47 6.21 14.35
C GLN A 305 -4.19 5.49 13.91
N LEU A 306 -4.05 4.21 14.23
CA LEU A 306 -2.96 3.36 13.79
C LEU A 306 -3.21 2.90 12.34
N THR A 307 -2.94 3.78 11.38
CA THR A 307 -3.06 3.45 9.95
C THR A 307 -2.09 2.36 9.53
N ASP A 308 -2.36 1.68 8.41
CA ASP A 308 -1.48 0.63 7.89
C ASP A 308 -0.06 1.14 7.63
N ASP A 309 0.10 2.37 7.13
CA ASP A 309 1.41 2.99 6.90
C ASP A 309 2.19 3.17 8.22
N ILE A 310 1.52 3.67 9.26
CA ILE A 310 2.13 3.82 10.60
C ILE A 310 2.47 2.44 11.17
N LYS A 311 1.56 1.48 11.06
CA LYS A 311 1.76 0.10 11.54
C LYS A 311 2.97 -0.54 10.88
N GLU A 312 3.15 -0.39 9.58
CA GLU A 312 4.30 -0.92 8.85
C GLU A 312 5.62 -0.30 9.34
N VAL A 313 5.66 1.03 9.53
CA VAL A 313 6.82 1.73 10.09
C VAL A 313 7.16 1.22 11.49
N LEU A 314 6.17 1.03 12.35
CA LEU A 314 6.36 0.54 13.71
C LEU A 314 6.81 -0.93 13.73
N ILE A 315 6.25 -1.79 12.88
CA ILE A 315 6.70 -3.16 12.70
C ILE A 315 8.18 -3.17 12.31
N GLN A 316 8.57 -2.35 11.34
CA GLN A 316 9.97 -2.22 10.93
C GLN A 316 10.87 -1.73 12.05
N GLN A 317 10.43 -0.78 12.89
CA GLN A 317 11.20 -0.31 14.05
C GLN A 317 11.37 -1.38 15.12
N ILE A 318 10.37 -2.23 15.34
CA ILE A 318 10.40 -3.30 16.35
C ILE A 318 11.21 -4.49 15.87
N THR A 319 10.99 -4.95 14.64
CA THR A 319 11.51 -6.21 14.10
C THR A 319 12.75 -6.04 13.23
N GLY A 320 13.04 -4.84 12.77
CA GLY A 320 14.06 -4.54 11.76
C GLY A 320 13.63 -4.81 10.31
N LYS A 321 12.39 -5.27 10.07
CA LYS A 321 11.87 -5.69 8.77
C LYS A 321 10.42 -5.27 8.58
N THR A 322 10.05 -5.01 7.32
CA THR A 322 8.65 -4.90 6.89
C THR A 322 8.09 -6.29 6.58
N PHE A 323 6.77 -6.40 6.42
CA PHE A 323 6.16 -7.63 5.90
C PHE A 323 6.68 -7.97 4.50
N MET A 324 6.90 -6.97 3.68
CA MET A 324 7.46 -7.14 2.34
C MET A 324 8.89 -7.68 2.36
N ASP A 325 9.72 -7.25 3.33
CA ASP A 325 11.07 -7.81 3.51
C ASP A 325 11.00 -9.30 3.88
N GLU A 326 10.02 -9.71 4.71
CA GLU A 326 9.81 -11.12 5.05
C GLU A 326 9.43 -11.97 3.82
N ILE A 327 8.50 -11.49 3.00
CA ILE A 327 8.13 -12.19 1.76
C ILE A 327 9.31 -12.21 0.77
N THR A 328 10.06 -11.12 0.66
CA THR A 328 11.25 -11.05 -0.20
C THR A 328 12.30 -12.07 0.22
N GLU A 329 12.55 -12.24 1.52
CA GLU A 329 13.48 -13.26 2.03
C GLU A 329 13.00 -14.68 1.70
N LEU A 330 11.70 -14.95 1.80
CA LEU A 330 11.16 -16.24 1.39
C LEU A 330 11.33 -16.49 -0.12
N MET A 331 11.16 -15.44 -0.94
CA MET A 331 11.40 -15.52 -2.40
C MET A 331 12.89 -15.73 -2.72
N ASP A 332 13.79 -15.01 -2.04
CA ASP A 332 15.24 -15.14 -2.24
C ASP A 332 15.79 -16.50 -1.78
N ALA A 333 15.13 -17.11 -0.79
CA ALA A 333 15.48 -18.43 -0.28
C ALA A 333 14.87 -19.59 -1.09
N ALA A 334 13.94 -19.29 -2.01
CA ALA A 334 13.28 -20.31 -2.81
C ALA A 334 14.25 -20.97 -3.81
N ASP A 335 14.14 -22.28 -3.94
CA ASP A 335 14.82 -23.04 -4.99
C ASP A 335 14.05 -22.88 -6.31
N VAL A 336 14.64 -22.09 -7.22
CA VAL A 336 14.04 -21.75 -8.52
C VAL A 336 14.85 -22.38 -9.65
N GLU A 337 14.23 -23.31 -10.37
CA GLU A 337 14.83 -23.95 -11.53
C GLU A 337 14.10 -23.54 -12.80
N TYR A 338 14.83 -23.10 -13.83
CA TYR A 338 14.30 -22.77 -15.14
C TYR A 338 14.57 -23.93 -16.11
N THR A 339 13.57 -24.27 -16.92
CA THR A 339 13.71 -25.30 -17.97
C THR A 339 14.14 -24.67 -19.29
N GLU A 340 14.45 -25.51 -20.29
CA GLU A 340 14.74 -25.05 -21.66
C GLU A 340 13.55 -24.31 -22.30
N ASP A 341 12.33 -24.66 -21.92
CA ASP A 341 11.09 -24.06 -22.45
C ASP A 341 10.84 -22.63 -21.94
N TYR A 342 11.52 -22.20 -20.85
CA TYR A 342 11.53 -20.81 -20.43
C TYR A 342 12.23 -19.90 -21.45
N GLY A 343 13.32 -20.39 -22.01
CA GLY A 343 14.13 -19.68 -23.01
C GLY A 343 14.86 -18.45 -22.46
N GLU A 344 15.44 -17.68 -23.36
CA GLU A 344 16.14 -16.43 -23.04
C GLU A 344 15.17 -15.25 -23.03
N ALA A 345 15.44 -14.24 -22.20
CA ALA A 345 14.67 -12.99 -22.14
C ALA A 345 15.00 -12.09 -23.35
N THR A 346 14.56 -12.51 -24.54
CA THR A 346 14.69 -11.81 -25.81
C THR A 346 13.33 -11.43 -26.37
N TYR A 347 13.30 -10.44 -27.27
CA TYR A 347 12.04 -10.04 -27.93
C TYR A 347 11.40 -11.19 -28.70
N ASP A 348 12.19 -11.99 -29.44
CA ASP A 348 11.69 -13.13 -30.21
C ASP A 348 11.05 -14.19 -29.29
N ASN A 349 11.69 -14.50 -28.16
CA ASN A 349 11.13 -15.44 -27.20
C ASN A 349 9.89 -14.88 -26.51
N LEU A 350 9.86 -13.59 -26.22
CA LEU A 350 8.67 -12.92 -25.71
C LEU A 350 7.50 -13.10 -26.67
N MET A 351 7.68 -12.78 -27.97
CA MET A 351 6.64 -12.90 -28.98
C MET A 351 6.18 -14.36 -29.12
N LYS A 352 7.10 -15.31 -29.11
CA LYS A 352 6.80 -16.75 -29.12
C LYS A 352 5.94 -17.16 -27.90
N LEU A 353 6.31 -16.75 -26.70
CA LEU A 353 5.56 -17.05 -25.48
C LEU A 353 4.19 -16.38 -25.46
N LEU A 354 4.07 -15.17 -25.99
CA LEU A 354 2.81 -14.44 -26.12
C LEU A 354 1.89 -15.03 -27.20
N GLY A 355 2.43 -15.85 -28.11
CA GLY A 355 1.72 -16.37 -29.28
C GLY A 355 1.47 -15.30 -30.36
N GLU A 356 2.37 -14.31 -30.43
CA GLU A 356 2.35 -13.22 -31.39
C GLU A 356 3.42 -13.45 -32.47
N GLU A 357 3.14 -13.09 -33.75
CA GLU A 357 4.13 -13.24 -34.83
C GLU A 357 5.20 -12.13 -34.71
N THR A 358 6.47 -12.51 -34.78
CA THR A 358 7.54 -11.54 -35.02
C THR A 358 7.40 -11.02 -36.44
N THR A 359 7.28 -9.73 -36.66
CA THR A 359 7.40 -9.10 -37.98
C THR A 359 8.87 -9.24 -38.42
N GLU A 360 9.25 -10.40 -38.99
CA GLU A 360 10.48 -10.52 -39.76
C GLU A 360 10.44 -9.45 -40.85
N SER A 361 11.41 -8.55 -40.83
CA SER A 361 11.73 -7.71 -41.99
C SER A 361 12.00 -8.61 -43.17
N THR A 362 11.03 -8.74 -44.07
CA THR A 362 11.29 -9.25 -45.42
C THR A 362 12.23 -8.27 -46.13
N GLU A 363 13.51 -8.39 -45.89
CA GLU A 363 14.52 -7.92 -46.86
C GLU A 363 14.31 -8.72 -48.14
N THR A 364 13.48 -8.19 -49.01
CA THR A 364 13.46 -8.64 -50.43
C THR A 364 14.81 -8.29 -51.03
N THR A 365 15.71 -9.26 -51.09
CA THR A 365 16.83 -9.25 -52.02
C THR A 365 16.25 -9.28 -53.45
N THR A 366 16.11 -8.12 -54.05
CA THR A 366 15.98 -8.01 -55.52
C THR A 366 17.36 -8.16 -56.11
N GLU A 367 17.59 -9.27 -56.77
CA GLU A 367 18.63 -9.44 -57.78
C GLU A 367 18.43 -8.50 -58.99
#